data_d7f551e05a268ae2e714691ec94c9b85
#
_entry.id   d7f551e05a268ae2e714691ec94c9b85
#
_cell.length_a   1.000
_cell.length_b   1.000
_cell.length_c   1.000
_cell.angle_alpha   90.00
_cell.angle_beta   90.00
_cell.angle_gamma   90.00
#
_symmetry.space_group_name_H-M   'P 1'
#
loop_
_entity.id
_entity.type
_entity.pdbx_description
1 polymer ?
#
loop_
_entity_poly.entity_id
_entity_poly.type
_entity_poly.pdbx_seq_one_letter_code
_entity_poly.pdbx_strand_id
1 'polypeptide(L)'
;MHTAEVVTTGASSAAHIVQKNLTRKLVVELALAGSLGAIIGAYILSNIDGQKMRPFVAAYLLLIGVSILLRALRAPPQCDTPPTYAAPLGLLGGFLDAIGGGGWGAIVTSTLLGSGHSPRKVIGSVNIAEFAVTIAAATTFFVEIGLVTLDALLGLVAGGVVAAPFGAYFAKHVPARPLSAAVGVLKQFPAYLNRWDSQQARNEGVFAH
;
A
#
# COMPACT_ATOMS: atom_id res chain seq x y z
N MET A 1 4.53 10.36 3.55
CA MET A 1 3.38 9.56 3.17
C MET A 1 2.95 8.64 4.31
N HIS A 2 3.79 7.73 4.82
CA HIS A 2 3.45 6.82 5.92
C HIS A 2 2.94 7.49 7.20
N THR A 3 3.41 8.71 7.53
CA THR A 3 2.91 9.45 8.71
C THR A 3 1.43 9.85 8.57
N ALA A 4 0.97 10.19 7.37
CA ALA A 4 -0.44 10.47 7.11
C ALA A 4 -1.28 9.18 7.12
N GLU A 5 -0.71 8.08 6.65
CA GLU A 5 -1.34 6.74 6.67
C GLU A 5 -1.59 6.24 8.10
N VAL A 6 -0.72 6.55 9.07
CA VAL A 6 -0.94 6.20 10.49
C VAL A 6 -2.29 6.72 10.99
N VAL A 7 -2.65 7.96 10.63
CA VAL A 7 -3.92 8.55 11.07
C VAL A 7 -5.11 7.87 10.39
N THR A 8 -5.05 7.67 9.09
CA THR A 8 -6.16 7.10 8.30
C THR A 8 -6.35 5.62 8.58
N THR A 9 -5.26 4.84 8.65
CA THR A 9 -5.32 3.40 8.97
C THR A 9 -5.69 3.17 10.43
N GLY A 10 -5.28 4.07 11.35
CA GLY A 10 -5.69 4.04 12.75
C GLY A 10 -7.21 4.19 12.91
N ALA A 11 -7.80 5.18 12.25
CA ALA A 11 -9.25 5.37 12.27
C ALA A 11 -10.00 4.18 11.66
N SER A 12 -9.53 3.67 10.51
CA SER A 12 -10.10 2.50 9.85
C SER A 12 -9.98 1.24 10.73
N SER A 13 -8.84 1.03 11.37
CA SER A 13 -8.59 -0.11 12.27
C SER A 13 -9.54 -0.11 13.47
N ALA A 14 -9.73 1.06 14.09
CA ALA A 14 -10.68 1.22 15.19
C ALA A 14 -12.11 0.82 14.78
N ALA A 15 -12.56 1.25 13.61
CA ALA A 15 -13.87 0.88 13.08
C ALA A 15 -13.99 -0.64 12.85
N HIS A 16 -12.97 -1.30 12.32
CA HIS A 16 -12.98 -2.74 12.09
C HIS A 16 -12.92 -3.56 13.37
N ILE A 17 -12.22 -3.09 14.40
CA ILE A 17 -12.18 -3.72 15.73
C ILE A 17 -13.58 -3.69 16.36
N VAL A 18 -14.26 -2.53 16.34
CA VAL A 18 -15.61 -2.38 16.88
C VAL A 18 -16.61 -3.30 16.17
N GLN A 19 -16.47 -3.44 14.85
CA GLN A 19 -17.34 -4.29 14.04
C GLN A 19 -16.97 -5.79 14.12
N LYS A 20 -15.94 -6.18 14.86
CA LYS A 20 -15.43 -7.56 14.99
C LYS A 20 -15.15 -8.24 13.64
N ASN A 21 -14.73 -7.46 12.65
CA ASN A 21 -14.43 -7.91 11.28
C ASN A 21 -12.97 -8.33 11.14
N LEU A 22 -12.48 -9.21 12.00
CA LEU A 22 -11.06 -9.58 12.02
C LEU A 22 -10.85 -11.07 12.33
N THR A 23 -9.73 -11.60 11.85
CA THR A 23 -9.18 -12.90 12.23
C THR A 23 -7.88 -12.64 12.98
N ARG A 24 -7.89 -12.86 14.32
CA ARG A 24 -6.73 -12.50 15.19
C ARG A 24 -5.41 -13.09 14.72
N LYS A 25 -5.40 -14.37 14.32
CA LYS A 25 -4.20 -15.03 13.79
C LYS A 25 -3.65 -14.29 12.58
N LEU A 26 -4.50 -13.97 11.61
CA LEU A 26 -4.11 -13.25 10.41
C LEU A 26 -3.56 -11.85 10.72
N VAL A 27 -4.19 -11.12 11.65
CA VAL A 27 -3.71 -9.80 12.11
C VAL A 27 -2.30 -9.90 12.68
N VAL A 28 -2.05 -10.84 13.60
CA VAL A 28 -0.76 -10.97 14.27
C VAL A 28 0.35 -11.38 13.29
N GLU A 29 0.09 -12.37 12.43
CA GLU A 29 1.07 -12.83 11.45
C GLU A 29 1.43 -11.73 10.44
N LEU A 30 0.43 -11.02 9.93
CA LEU A 30 0.64 -9.91 8.99
C LEU A 30 1.31 -8.70 9.66
N ALA A 31 0.89 -8.32 10.86
CA ALA A 31 1.43 -7.17 11.56
C ALA A 31 2.91 -7.38 11.93
N LEU A 32 3.26 -8.52 12.53
CA LEU A 32 4.63 -8.80 12.93
C LEU A 32 5.57 -8.91 11.72
N ALA A 33 5.22 -9.77 10.78
CA ALA A 33 6.06 -9.96 9.58
C ALA A 33 6.09 -8.71 8.70
N GLY A 34 4.94 -8.02 8.54
CA GLY A 34 4.84 -6.79 7.78
C GLY A 34 5.63 -5.64 8.38
N SER A 35 5.61 -5.48 9.71
CA SER A 35 6.41 -4.46 10.40
C SER A 35 7.91 -4.71 10.23
N LEU A 36 8.36 -5.96 10.31
CA LEU A 36 9.76 -6.30 10.01
C LEU A 36 10.13 -5.96 8.56
N GLY A 37 9.28 -6.33 7.62
CA GLY A 37 9.46 -5.97 6.21
C GLY A 37 9.52 -4.45 5.99
N ALA A 38 8.63 -3.70 6.63
CA ALA A 38 8.56 -2.25 6.54
C ALA A 38 9.80 -1.56 7.13
N ILE A 39 10.31 -2.03 8.27
CA ILE A 39 11.56 -1.52 8.86
C ILE A 39 12.73 -1.74 7.90
N ILE A 40 12.89 -2.94 7.35
CA ILE A 40 13.95 -3.25 6.39
C ILE A 40 13.81 -2.39 5.14
N GLY A 41 12.61 -2.28 4.57
CA GLY A 41 12.34 -1.48 3.38
C GLY A 41 12.60 0.01 3.59
N ALA A 42 12.11 0.56 4.71
CA ALA A 42 12.33 1.96 5.07
C ALA A 42 13.80 2.28 5.30
N TYR A 43 14.53 1.41 6.01
CA TYR A 43 15.97 1.56 6.24
C TYR A 43 16.75 1.54 4.91
N ILE A 44 16.47 0.61 4.02
CA ILE A 44 17.11 0.53 2.71
C ILE A 44 16.83 1.79 1.90
N LEU A 45 15.56 2.22 1.85
CA LEU A 45 15.17 3.39 1.06
C LEU A 45 15.77 4.69 1.60
N SER A 46 15.89 4.84 2.93
CA SER A 46 16.50 6.04 3.54
C SER A 46 17.99 6.15 3.28
N ASN A 47 18.67 5.04 2.98
CA ASN A 47 20.11 5.00 2.71
C ASN A 47 20.48 4.96 1.20
N ILE A 48 19.50 4.97 0.30
CA ILE A 48 19.72 4.94 -1.14
C ILE A 48 19.26 6.26 -1.77
N ASP A 49 20.00 6.75 -2.75
CA ASP A 49 19.62 7.89 -3.55
C ASP A 49 18.25 7.67 -4.23
N GLY A 50 17.29 8.52 -3.89
CA GLY A 50 15.93 8.42 -4.40
C GLY A 50 15.85 8.50 -5.93
N GLN A 51 16.76 9.20 -6.58
CA GLN A 51 16.84 9.27 -8.05
C GLN A 51 17.10 7.88 -8.66
N LYS A 52 18.00 7.11 -8.05
CA LYS A 52 18.32 5.75 -8.50
C LYS A 52 17.19 4.76 -8.26
N MET A 53 16.37 4.99 -7.22
CA MET A 53 15.25 4.12 -6.88
C MET A 53 14.00 4.36 -7.74
N ARG A 54 13.82 5.55 -8.32
CA ARG A 54 12.64 5.90 -9.14
C ARG A 54 12.27 4.85 -10.20
N PRO A 55 13.19 4.37 -11.07
CA PRO A 55 12.83 3.39 -12.10
C PRO A 55 12.39 2.05 -11.51
N PHE A 56 12.99 1.62 -10.39
CA PHE A 56 12.60 0.37 -9.72
C PHE A 56 11.20 0.48 -9.10
N VAL A 57 10.92 1.61 -8.43
CA VAL A 57 9.59 1.89 -7.87
C VAL A 57 8.54 1.98 -8.99
N ALA A 58 8.85 2.66 -10.09
CA ALA A 58 7.94 2.75 -11.23
C ALA A 58 7.64 1.38 -11.86
N ALA A 59 8.67 0.54 -12.06
CA ALA A 59 8.49 -0.82 -12.58
C ALA A 59 7.67 -1.69 -11.62
N TYR A 60 7.95 -1.61 -10.33
CA TYR A 60 7.22 -2.31 -9.29
C TYR A 60 5.73 -1.90 -9.25
N LEU A 61 5.43 -0.59 -9.27
CA LEU A 61 4.06 -0.07 -9.29
C LEU A 61 3.31 -0.52 -10.55
N LEU A 62 3.99 -0.55 -11.70
CA LEU A 62 3.43 -1.06 -12.94
C LEU A 62 3.05 -2.55 -12.81
N LEU A 63 3.97 -3.38 -12.29
CA LEU A 63 3.72 -4.81 -12.11
C LEU A 63 2.55 -5.07 -11.15
N ILE A 64 2.45 -4.31 -10.05
CA ILE A 64 1.32 -4.41 -9.12
C ILE A 64 0.03 -3.97 -9.80
N GLY A 65 0.02 -2.85 -10.51
CA GLY A 65 -1.16 -2.37 -11.22
C GLY A 65 -1.69 -3.40 -12.21
N VAL A 66 -0.80 -3.99 -13.02
CA VAL A 66 -1.13 -5.10 -13.94
C VAL A 66 -1.64 -6.33 -13.19
N SER A 67 -0.99 -6.71 -12.08
CA SER A 67 -1.43 -7.86 -11.27
C SER A 67 -2.83 -7.67 -10.70
N ILE A 68 -3.17 -6.47 -10.20
CA ILE A 68 -4.52 -6.16 -9.71
C ILE A 68 -5.53 -6.26 -10.84
N LEU A 69 -5.21 -5.70 -12.01
CA LEU A 69 -6.09 -5.72 -13.18
C LEU A 69 -6.38 -7.17 -13.62
N LEU A 70 -5.34 -8.01 -13.73
CA LEU A 70 -5.49 -9.42 -14.10
C LEU A 70 -6.29 -10.21 -13.07
N ARG A 71 -6.11 -9.93 -11.77
CA ARG A 71 -6.87 -10.58 -10.70
C ARG A 71 -8.34 -10.14 -10.65
N ALA A 72 -8.62 -8.88 -10.99
CA ALA A 72 -10.00 -8.37 -11.07
C ALA A 72 -10.86 -9.14 -12.09
N LEU A 73 -10.22 -9.74 -13.11
CA LEU A 73 -10.89 -10.53 -14.14
C LEU A 73 -11.19 -11.98 -13.70
N ARG A 74 -10.63 -12.43 -12.57
CA ARG A 74 -10.81 -13.80 -12.06
C ARG A 74 -11.79 -13.81 -10.89
N ALA A 75 -12.68 -14.79 -10.87
CA ALA A 75 -13.57 -15.08 -9.73
C ALA A 75 -12.99 -16.29 -8.98
N PRO A 76 -12.29 -16.07 -7.85
CA PRO A 76 -11.70 -17.18 -7.09
C PRO A 76 -12.80 -17.99 -6.37
N PRO A 77 -12.60 -19.31 -6.19
CA PRO A 77 -13.43 -20.10 -5.31
C PRO A 77 -13.30 -19.60 -3.87
N GLN A 78 -14.38 -19.72 -3.08
CA GLN A 78 -14.35 -19.30 -1.68
C GLN A 78 -13.51 -20.27 -0.84
N CYS A 79 -12.67 -19.73 0.03
CA CYS A 79 -11.81 -20.46 0.95
C CYS A 79 -11.96 -19.89 2.37
N ASP A 80 -12.36 -20.72 3.32
CA ASP A 80 -12.58 -20.31 4.72
C ASP A 80 -11.38 -20.60 5.63
N THR A 81 -10.36 -21.32 5.14
CA THR A 81 -9.18 -21.66 5.95
C THR A 81 -8.20 -20.48 6.01
N PRO A 82 -7.62 -20.16 7.20
CA PRO A 82 -6.60 -19.13 7.30
C PRO A 82 -5.40 -19.45 6.39
N PRO A 83 -4.84 -18.47 5.67
CA PRO A 83 -3.73 -18.70 4.78
C PRO A 83 -2.46 -19.07 5.57
N THR A 84 -1.79 -20.14 5.17
CA THR A 84 -0.50 -20.57 5.75
C THR A 84 0.67 -19.68 5.35
N TYR A 85 0.47 -18.85 4.30
CA TYR A 85 1.46 -17.93 3.74
C TYR A 85 1.32 -16.48 4.24
N ALA A 86 0.56 -16.25 5.33
CA ALA A 86 0.31 -14.89 5.81
C ALA A 86 1.60 -14.16 6.24
N ALA A 87 2.51 -14.86 6.94
CA ALA A 87 3.77 -14.26 7.38
C ALA A 87 4.69 -13.87 6.22
N PRO A 88 5.05 -14.73 5.25
CA PRO A 88 5.86 -14.31 4.11
C PRO A 88 5.15 -13.24 3.25
N LEU A 89 3.83 -13.30 3.12
CA LEU A 89 3.06 -12.28 2.42
C LEU A 89 3.13 -10.93 3.14
N GLY A 90 3.02 -10.93 4.48
CA GLY A 90 3.16 -9.74 5.30
C GLY A 90 4.55 -9.11 5.17
N LEU A 91 5.60 -9.92 5.28
CA LEU A 91 6.99 -9.46 5.15
C LEU A 91 7.26 -8.80 3.80
N LEU A 92 6.88 -9.45 2.71
CA LEU A 92 7.02 -8.90 1.36
C LEU A 92 6.12 -7.67 1.17
N GLY A 93 4.87 -7.73 1.66
CA GLY A 93 3.94 -6.61 1.57
C GLY A 93 4.46 -5.37 2.29
N GLY A 94 4.92 -5.50 3.53
CA GLY A 94 5.48 -4.39 4.31
C GLY A 94 6.77 -3.81 3.73
N PHE A 95 7.66 -4.69 3.24
CA PHE A 95 8.89 -4.27 2.55
C PHE A 95 8.58 -3.44 1.30
N LEU A 96 7.71 -3.93 0.44
CA LEU A 96 7.35 -3.27 -0.80
C LEU A 96 6.48 -2.03 -0.57
N ASP A 97 5.69 -2.00 0.50
CA ASP A 97 4.93 -0.84 0.93
C ASP A 97 5.83 0.31 1.36
N ALA A 98 6.84 0.03 2.18
CA ALA A 98 7.81 1.02 2.62
C ALA A 98 8.62 1.62 1.47
N ILE A 99 9.01 0.80 0.49
CA ILE A 99 9.78 1.27 -0.70
C ILE A 99 8.89 1.98 -1.71
N GLY A 100 7.69 1.44 -1.95
CA GLY A 100 6.78 1.94 -3.00
C GLY A 100 5.83 3.04 -2.55
N GLY A 101 5.76 3.32 -1.24
CA GLY A 101 4.85 4.30 -0.69
C GLY A 101 3.37 3.95 -0.89
N GLY A 102 2.97 2.71 -0.61
CA GLY A 102 1.59 2.24 -0.71
C GLY A 102 1.41 0.97 -1.54
N GLY A 103 2.03 -0.11 -1.12
CA GLY A 103 1.91 -1.44 -1.74
C GLY A 103 1.07 -2.43 -0.93
N TRP A 104 0.88 -2.17 0.36
CA TRP A 104 0.25 -3.10 1.30
C TRP A 104 -1.11 -3.61 0.83
N GLY A 105 -2.08 -2.72 0.66
CA GLY A 105 -3.42 -3.09 0.21
C GLY A 105 -3.42 -3.77 -1.16
N ALA A 106 -2.55 -3.32 -2.08
CA ALA A 106 -2.44 -3.89 -3.41
C ALA A 106 -1.89 -5.31 -3.41
N ILE A 107 -0.92 -5.62 -2.56
CA ILE A 107 -0.28 -6.93 -2.49
C ILE A 107 -1.03 -7.85 -1.55
N VAL A 108 -1.18 -7.43 -0.29
CA VAL A 108 -1.71 -8.29 0.76
C VAL A 108 -3.21 -8.50 0.58
N THR A 109 -3.99 -7.42 0.47
CA THR A 109 -5.45 -7.53 0.30
C THR A 109 -5.81 -8.24 -0.99
N SER A 110 -5.21 -7.86 -2.12
CA SER A 110 -5.54 -8.47 -3.41
C SER A 110 -5.13 -9.95 -3.48
N THR A 111 -4.04 -10.35 -2.81
CA THR A 111 -3.61 -11.75 -2.76
C THR A 111 -4.58 -12.58 -1.93
N LEU A 112 -4.95 -12.11 -0.75
CA LEU A 112 -5.89 -12.83 0.12
C LEU A 112 -7.29 -12.91 -0.49
N LEU A 113 -7.80 -11.82 -1.08
CA LEU A 113 -9.08 -11.84 -1.80
C LEU A 113 -9.01 -12.73 -3.04
N GLY A 114 -7.91 -12.65 -3.79
CA GLY A 114 -7.67 -13.47 -4.97
C GLY A 114 -7.52 -14.97 -4.67
N SER A 115 -7.26 -15.33 -3.42
CA SER A 115 -7.22 -16.71 -2.94
C SER A 115 -8.57 -17.18 -2.37
N GLY A 116 -9.63 -16.37 -2.47
CA GLY A 116 -10.98 -16.73 -2.10
C GLY A 116 -11.34 -16.54 -0.63
N HIS A 117 -10.49 -15.87 0.16
CA HIS A 117 -10.82 -15.59 1.55
C HIS A 117 -11.94 -14.56 1.69
N SER A 118 -12.73 -14.68 2.76
CA SER A 118 -13.88 -13.79 3.03
C SER A 118 -13.50 -12.32 3.03
N PRO A 119 -14.05 -11.48 2.14
CA PRO A 119 -13.67 -10.06 2.00
C PRO A 119 -13.77 -9.28 3.31
N ARG A 120 -14.83 -9.50 4.07
CA ARG A 120 -15.08 -8.82 5.34
C ARG A 120 -13.96 -9.04 6.36
N LYS A 121 -13.56 -10.31 6.54
CA LYS A 121 -12.49 -10.68 7.49
C LYS A 121 -11.11 -10.27 6.99
N VAL A 122 -10.87 -10.39 5.69
CA VAL A 122 -9.60 -9.98 5.06
C VAL A 122 -9.40 -8.47 5.22
N ILE A 123 -10.35 -7.67 4.75
CA ILE A 123 -10.22 -6.21 4.78
C ILE A 123 -10.00 -5.71 6.21
N GLY A 124 -10.78 -6.20 7.17
CA GLY A 124 -10.62 -5.80 8.57
C GLY A 124 -9.27 -6.21 9.15
N SER A 125 -8.83 -7.46 8.91
CA SER A 125 -7.54 -7.96 9.43
C SER A 125 -6.35 -7.23 8.79
N VAL A 126 -6.41 -6.99 7.49
CA VAL A 126 -5.34 -6.31 6.73
C VAL A 126 -5.21 -4.85 7.14
N ASN A 127 -6.32 -4.13 7.32
CA ASN A 127 -6.28 -2.73 7.80
C ASN A 127 -5.67 -2.59 9.20
N ILE A 128 -5.99 -3.52 10.11
CA ILE A 128 -5.41 -3.50 11.46
C ILE A 128 -3.90 -3.81 11.40
N ALA A 129 -3.49 -4.76 10.58
CA ALA A 129 -2.08 -5.06 10.38
C ALA A 129 -1.34 -3.89 9.71
N GLU A 130 -1.96 -3.24 8.73
CA GLU A 130 -1.44 -2.06 8.03
C GLU A 130 -1.13 -0.91 8.99
N PHE A 131 -1.98 -0.68 9.98
CA PHE A 131 -1.72 0.32 11.02
C PHE A 131 -0.40 0.06 11.77
N ALA A 132 -0.11 -1.19 12.13
CA ALA A 132 1.16 -1.53 12.78
C ALA A 132 2.34 -1.36 11.80
N VAL A 133 2.18 -1.75 10.55
CA VAL A 133 3.19 -1.64 9.48
C VAL A 133 3.51 -0.17 9.19
N THR A 134 2.50 0.69 9.10
CA THR A 134 2.69 2.12 8.84
C THR A 134 3.36 2.83 10.02
N ILE A 135 3.07 2.45 11.26
CA ILE A 135 3.79 2.95 12.44
C ILE A 135 5.26 2.55 12.35
N ALA A 136 5.57 1.29 12.05
CA ALA A 136 6.93 0.80 11.93
C ALA A 136 7.71 1.54 10.83
N ALA A 137 7.13 1.69 9.64
CA ALA A 137 7.70 2.44 8.54
C ALA A 137 7.92 3.91 8.89
N ALA A 138 6.88 4.59 9.41
CA ALA A 138 6.94 6.00 9.78
C ALA A 138 8.01 6.26 10.86
N THR A 139 8.11 5.39 11.86
CA THR A 139 9.12 5.50 12.92
C THR A 139 10.53 5.33 12.34
N THR A 140 10.75 4.35 11.46
CA THR A 140 12.03 4.12 10.82
C THR A 140 12.45 5.32 9.97
N PHE A 141 11.56 5.84 9.13
CA PHE A 141 11.85 7.04 8.34
C PHE A 141 12.11 8.28 9.21
N PHE A 142 11.38 8.41 10.33
CA PHE A 142 11.61 9.51 11.26
C PHE A 142 12.99 9.46 11.90
N VAL A 143 13.44 8.27 12.28
CA VAL A 143 14.78 8.07 12.88
C VAL A 143 15.90 8.32 11.87
N GLU A 144 15.73 7.87 10.63
CA GLU A 144 16.76 7.93 9.58
C GLU A 144 16.85 9.29 8.89
N ILE A 145 15.72 9.93 8.61
CA ILE A 145 15.65 11.14 7.76
C ILE A 145 15.23 12.38 8.58
N GLY A 146 14.57 12.19 9.73
CA GLY A 146 13.99 13.25 10.55
C GLY A 146 12.60 13.68 10.07
N LEU A 147 12.08 14.78 10.64
CA LEU A 147 10.77 15.32 10.25
C LEU A 147 10.85 16.00 8.89
N VAL A 148 10.14 15.45 7.93
CA VAL A 148 9.83 16.09 6.65
C VAL A 148 8.78 17.20 6.90
N THR A 149 8.80 18.23 6.08
CA THR A 149 7.98 19.45 6.19
C THR A 149 6.53 19.19 6.65
N LEU A 150 6.15 19.82 7.77
CA LEU A 150 4.80 19.72 8.38
C LEU A 150 3.69 20.09 7.39
N ASP A 151 3.96 21.02 6.48
CA ASP A 151 2.99 21.47 5.48
C ASP A 151 2.56 20.35 4.54
N ALA A 152 3.50 19.54 4.05
CA ALA A 152 3.19 18.38 3.20
C ALA A 152 2.41 17.31 3.98
N LEU A 153 2.76 17.09 5.24
CA LEU A 153 2.05 16.14 6.11
C LEU A 153 0.61 16.59 6.35
N LEU A 154 0.39 17.85 6.72
CA LEU A 154 -0.94 18.39 6.95
C LEU A 154 -1.81 18.37 5.69
N GLY A 155 -1.23 18.67 4.53
CA GLY A 155 -1.92 18.57 3.24
C GLY A 155 -2.39 17.15 2.93
N LEU A 156 -1.52 16.15 3.14
CA LEU A 156 -1.84 14.73 2.93
C LEU A 156 -2.90 14.22 3.91
N VAL A 157 -2.81 14.59 5.18
CA VAL A 157 -3.81 14.22 6.21
C VAL A 157 -5.14 14.86 5.88
N ALA A 158 -5.18 16.16 5.61
CA ALA A 158 -6.42 16.86 5.28
C ALA A 158 -7.07 16.29 4.00
N GLY A 159 -6.28 16.08 2.95
CA GLY A 159 -6.75 15.46 1.71
C GLY A 159 -7.28 14.03 1.93
N GLY A 160 -6.58 13.23 2.72
CA GLY A 160 -6.97 11.86 3.05
C GLY A 160 -8.27 11.80 3.86
N VAL A 161 -8.42 12.66 4.88
CA VAL A 161 -9.63 12.74 5.72
C VAL A 161 -10.84 13.16 4.88
N VAL A 162 -10.66 14.14 3.99
CA VAL A 162 -11.73 14.59 3.10
C VAL A 162 -12.08 13.52 2.06
N ALA A 163 -11.08 12.86 1.47
CA ALA A 163 -11.30 11.85 0.44
C ALA A 163 -11.88 10.52 0.98
N ALA A 164 -11.60 10.18 2.25
CA ALA A 164 -12.02 8.90 2.85
C ALA A 164 -13.53 8.64 2.79
N PRO A 165 -14.43 9.55 3.16
CA PRO A 165 -15.88 9.33 3.07
C PRO A 165 -16.36 9.15 1.63
N PHE A 166 -15.77 9.87 0.67
CA PHE A 166 -16.09 9.67 -0.75
C PHE A 166 -15.63 8.30 -1.24
N GLY A 167 -14.40 7.89 -0.89
CA GLY A 167 -13.88 6.56 -1.21
C GLY A 167 -14.77 5.45 -0.63
N ALA A 168 -15.18 5.57 0.63
CA ALA A 168 -16.08 4.62 1.28
C ALA A 168 -17.47 4.58 0.61
N TYR A 169 -18.01 5.72 0.23
CA TYR A 169 -19.29 5.81 -0.49
C TYR A 169 -19.22 5.11 -1.84
N PHE A 170 -18.20 5.41 -2.64
CA PHE A 170 -17.99 4.77 -3.95
C PHE A 170 -17.74 3.26 -3.81
N ALA A 171 -16.90 2.84 -2.85
CA ALA A 171 -16.62 1.43 -2.61
C ALA A 171 -17.88 0.63 -2.26
N LYS A 172 -18.85 1.23 -1.60
CA LYS A 172 -20.13 0.59 -1.27
C LYS A 172 -21.04 0.40 -2.49
N HIS A 173 -21.00 1.32 -3.46
CA HIS A 173 -21.94 1.36 -4.58
C HIS A 173 -21.38 0.78 -5.88
N VAL A 174 -20.07 0.65 -5.99
CA VAL A 174 -19.39 0.11 -7.19
C VAL A 174 -19.08 -1.37 -6.98
N PRO A 175 -19.44 -2.23 -7.95
CA PRO A 175 -19.06 -3.65 -7.90
C PRO A 175 -17.55 -3.82 -7.78
N ALA A 176 -17.10 -4.85 -7.06
CA ALA A 176 -15.68 -5.07 -6.76
C ALA A 176 -14.79 -5.17 -8.01
N ARG A 177 -15.30 -5.77 -9.09
CA ARG A 177 -14.53 -5.94 -10.34
C ARG A 177 -14.12 -4.62 -11.00
N PRO A 178 -15.05 -3.68 -11.34
CA PRO A 178 -14.66 -2.40 -11.95
C PRO A 178 -13.84 -1.54 -10.97
N LEU A 179 -14.10 -1.64 -9.66
CA LEU A 179 -13.32 -0.91 -8.65
C LEU A 179 -11.87 -1.38 -8.61
N SER A 180 -11.64 -2.71 -8.61
CA SER A 180 -10.27 -3.27 -8.63
C SER A 180 -9.55 -2.92 -9.93
N ALA A 181 -10.25 -2.93 -11.07
CA ALA A 181 -9.70 -2.52 -12.35
C ALA A 181 -9.29 -1.03 -12.34
N ALA A 182 -10.15 -0.14 -11.81
CA ALA A 182 -9.84 1.28 -11.68
C ALA A 182 -8.61 1.53 -10.78
N VAL A 183 -8.52 0.84 -9.64
CA VAL A 183 -7.34 0.91 -8.75
C VAL A 183 -6.08 0.42 -9.45
N GLY A 184 -6.17 -0.67 -10.23
CA GLY A 184 -5.06 -1.18 -11.03
C GLY A 184 -4.53 -0.15 -12.03
N VAL A 185 -5.44 0.53 -12.73
CA VAL A 185 -5.10 1.59 -13.70
C VAL A 185 -4.50 2.81 -12.99
N LEU A 186 -5.11 3.26 -11.88
CA LEU A 186 -4.62 4.41 -11.11
C LEU A 186 -3.20 4.17 -10.57
N LYS A 187 -2.86 2.97 -10.17
CA LYS A 187 -1.51 2.62 -9.70
C LYS A 187 -0.44 2.65 -10.81
N GLN A 188 -0.85 2.60 -12.07
CA GLN A 188 0.09 2.75 -13.19
C GLN A 188 0.44 4.22 -13.47
N PHE A 189 -0.42 5.15 -13.05
CA PHE A 189 -0.26 6.57 -13.36
C PHE A 189 1.05 7.19 -12.80
N PRO A 190 1.44 6.95 -11.53
CA PRO A 190 2.74 7.43 -11.02
C PRO A 190 3.94 6.85 -11.78
N ALA A 191 3.86 5.57 -12.20
CA ALA A 191 4.92 4.94 -13.00
C ALA A 191 5.07 5.60 -14.38
N TYR A 192 3.96 6.02 -14.98
CA TYR A 192 3.94 6.76 -16.24
C TYR A 192 4.55 8.16 -16.09
N LEU A 193 4.16 8.91 -15.06
CA LEU A 193 4.71 10.25 -14.78
C LEU A 193 6.22 10.21 -14.55
N ASN A 194 6.71 9.25 -13.75
CA ASN A 194 8.15 9.08 -13.51
C ASN A 194 8.92 8.77 -14.79
N ARG A 195 8.31 8.09 -15.76
CA ARG A 195 8.91 7.84 -17.07
C ARG A 195 9.00 9.13 -17.90
N TRP A 196 7.97 9.97 -17.80
CA TRP A 196 7.91 11.26 -18.52
C TRP A 196 8.99 12.21 -18.05
N ASP A 197 9.11 12.39 -16.73
CA ASP A 197 10.16 13.24 -16.12
C ASP A 197 11.56 12.75 -16.47
N SER A 198 11.79 11.44 -16.50
CA SER A 198 13.09 10.88 -16.87
C SER A 198 13.41 11.01 -18.37
N GLN A 199 12.42 11.10 -19.24
CA GLN A 199 12.60 11.42 -20.65
C GLN A 199 12.86 12.92 -20.88
N GLN A 200 12.15 13.80 -20.17
CA GLN A 200 12.42 15.25 -20.25
C GLN A 200 13.83 15.58 -19.77
N ALA A 201 14.25 15.06 -18.62
CA ALA A 201 15.62 15.26 -18.11
C ALA A 201 16.70 14.77 -19.08
N ARG A 202 16.41 13.72 -19.84
CA ARG A 202 17.32 13.17 -20.87
C ARG A 202 17.38 14.07 -22.11
N ASN A 203 16.24 14.64 -22.50
CA ASN A 203 16.17 15.55 -23.64
C ASN A 203 16.82 16.91 -23.33
N GLU A 204 16.66 17.42 -22.12
CA GLU A 204 17.33 18.67 -21.68
C GLU A 204 18.84 18.52 -21.58
N GLY A 205 19.33 17.32 -21.18
CA GLY A 205 20.77 17.01 -21.15
C GLY A 205 21.42 16.86 -22.53
N VAL A 206 20.65 16.62 -23.58
CA VAL A 206 21.15 16.52 -24.96
C VAL A 206 21.34 17.90 -25.62
N PHE A 207 20.65 18.93 -25.13
CA PHE A 207 20.77 20.30 -25.65
C PHE A 207 21.80 21.18 -24.88
N ALA A 208 22.50 20.61 -23.89
CA ALA A 208 23.50 21.31 -23.06
C ALA A 208 24.95 21.06 -23.49
N HIS A 209 25.20 20.61 -24.74
CA HIS A 209 26.52 20.46 -25.36
C HIS A 209 26.58 21.15 -26.71
#